data_ba0b7977d1d787c4bd1967876602f5a9
#
_entry.id   ba0b7977d1d787c4bd1967876602f5a9
#
_cell.length_a   1.000
_cell.length_b   1.000
_cell.length_c   1.000
_cell.angle_alpha   90.00
_cell.angle_beta   90.00
_cell.angle_gamma   90.00
#
_symmetry.space_group_name_H-M   'P 1'
#
loop_
_entity.id
_entity.type
_entity.pdbx_description
1 polymer ?
#
loop_
_entity_poly.entity_id
_entity_poly.type
_entity_poly.pdbx_seq_one_letter_code
_entity_poly.pdbx_strand_id
1 'polypeptide(L)'
;LDAFLSTIPSDPRYHMELRTESYLAKPIFEVLEKHGTGQVLSHWTWLPPLKRQFDKAGRRVLNAGRRLVVRLMTPAGTRYEEAYARAHPFDKLVEGMLQPRMIDDTVEIMKAGIGQGARIHVIVNNRAGGNAPLIARMLASRFLEAAEGVGL
;
A
#
# COMPACT_ATOMS: atom_id res chain seq x y z
N LEU A 1 6.26 7.90 -19.30
CA LEU A 1 6.19 8.36 -17.90
C LEU A 1 7.25 9.43 -17.65
N ASP A 2 8.52 9.17 -17.98
CA ASP A 2 9.63 10.12 -17.75
C ASP A 2 9.34 11.48 -18.40
N ALA A 3 8.98 11.50 -19.69
CA ALA A 3 8.63 12.73 -20.40
C ALA A 3 7.45 13.48 -19.72
N PHE A 4 6.43 12.76 -19.28
CA PHE A 4 5.30 13.38 -18.57
C PHE A 4 5.75 14.03 -17.25
N LEU A 5 6.49 13.29 -16.41
CA LEU A 5 6.96 13.81 -15.13
C LEU A 5 7.94 15.00 -15.30
N SER A 6 8.64 15.09 -16.43
CA SER A 6 9.50 16.24 -16.75
C SER A 6 8.73 17.50 -17.13
N THR A 7 7.45 17.40 -17.51
CA THR A 7 6.62 18.55 -17.91
C THR A 7 5.79 19.16 -16.80
N ILE A 8 5.66 18.47 -15.67
CA ILE A 8 4.89 18.96 -14.53
C ILE A 8 5.83 19.51 -13.45
N PRO A 9 5.40 20.50 -12.64
CA PRO A 9 6.17 20.96 -11.49
C PRO A 9 6.47 19.81 -10.52
N SER A 10 7.69 19.78 -9.98
CA SER A 10 8.05 18.80 -8.95
C SER A 10 7.24 19.04 -7.67
N ASP A 11 6.62 17.98 -7.13
CA ASP A 11 5.87 18.04 -5.88
C ASP A 11 6.11 16.74 -5.07
N PRO A 12 6.58 16.83 -3.81
CA PRO A 12 6.83 15.67 -2.96
C PRO A 12 5.54 14.94 -2.54
N ARG A 13 4.37 15.41 -2.93
CA ARG A 13 3.09 14.73 -2.71
C ARG A 13 2.73 13.78 -3.84
N TYR A 14 3.42 13.83 -4.98
CA TYR A 14 3.09 12.96 -6.11
C TYR A 14 3.45 11.52 -5.84
N HIS A 15 2.49 10.65 -6.12
CA HIS A 15 2.63 9.21 -6.04
C HIS A 15 1.98 8.56 -7.26
N MET A 16 2.63 7.53 -7.79
CA MET A 16 2.15 6.78 -8.95
C MET A 16 1.61 5.42 -8.50
N GLU A 17 0.36 5.14 -8.82
CA GLU A 17 -0.22 3.81 -8.65
C GLU A 17 -0.03 2.97 -9.90
N LEU A 18 0.84 1.99 -9.82
CA LEU A 18 1.07 1.02 -10.89
C LEU A 18 0.03 -0.10 -10.77
N ARG A 19 -0.76 -0.33 -11.81
CA ARG A 19 -1.89 -1.26 -11.78
C ARG A 19 -1.64 -2.57 -12.53
N THR A 20 -0.43 -2.79 -13.00
CA THR A 20 -0.02 -3.98 -13.73
C THR A 20 1.31 -4.47 -13.20
N GLU A 21 1.44 -5.77 -12.94
CA GLU A 21 2.68 -6.33 -12.38
C GLU A 21 3.91 -6.09 -13.27
N SER A 22 3.73 -6.09 -14.60
CA SER A 22 4.82 -5.83 -15.56
C SER A 22 5.45 -4.45 -15.40
N TYR A 23 4.73 -3.46 -14.84
CA TYR A 23 5.25 -2.12 -14.57
C TYR A 23 6.05 -2.05 -13.25
N LEU A 24 5.95 -3.07 -12.40
CA LEU A 24 6.78 -3.18 -11.19
C LEU A 24 8.19 -3.66 -11.57
N ALA A 25 8.91 -2.84 -12.28
CA ALA A 25 10.21 -3.13 -12.88
C ALA A 25 11.20 -1.98 -12.70
N LYS A 26 12.50 -2.33 -12.67
CA LYS A 26 13.58 -1.39 -12.40
C LYS A 26 13.52 -0.09 -13.21
N PRO A 27 13.26 -0.08 -14.55
CA PRO A 27 13.19 1.17 -15.31
C PRO A 27 12.11 2.14 -14.81
N ILE A 28 10.98 1.64 -14.33
CA ILE A 28 9.91 2.49 -13.78
C ILE A 28 10.34 3.07 -12.44
N PHE A 29 10.93 2.24 -11.56
CA PHE A 29 11.41 2.72 -10.26
C PHE A 29 12.51 3.77 -10.39
N GLU A 30 13.43 3.64 -11.36
CA GLU A 30 14.45 4.64 -11.67
C GLU A 30 13.84 5.96 -12.12
N VAL A 31 12.78 5.92 -12.94
CA VAL A 31 12.05 7.13 -13.34
C VAL A 31 11.34 7.77 -12.15
N LEU A 32 10.68 7.00 -11.29
CA LEU A 32 10.02 7.54 -10.10
C LEU A 32 11.05 8.20 -9.17
N GLU A 33 12.17 7.54 -8.92
CA GLU A 33 13.24 8.06 -8.07
C GLU A 33 13.86 9.33 -8.65
N LYS A 34 14.15 9.37 -9.96
CA LYS A 34 14.65 10.55 -10.69
C LYS A 34 13.77 11.79 -10.48
N HIS A 35 12.46 11.61 -10.46
CA HIS A 35 11.49 12.71 -10.29
C HIS A 35 11.01 12.88 -8.85
N GLY A 36 11.54 12.13 -7.89
CA GLY A 36 11.12 12.18 -6.50
C GLY A 36 9.66 11.78 -6.26
N THR A 37 9.06 11.07 -7.23
CA THR A 37 7.67 10.59 -7.18
C THR A 37 7.62 9.27 -6.40
N GLY A 38 6.64 9.13 -5.50
CA GLY A 38 6.46 7.89 -4.74
C GLY A 38 5.73 6.80 -5.54
N GLN A 39 5.99 5.55 -5.17
CA GLN A 39 5.13 4.43 -5.57
C GLN A 39 3.96 4.31 -4.59
N VAL A 40 2.75 4.05 -5.10
CA VAL A 40 1.64 3.53 -4.29
C VAL A 40 1.71 2.00 -4.28
N LEU A 41 1.77 1.42 -3.09
CA LEU A 41 1.65 -0.03 -2.93
C LEU A 41 0.16 -0.36 -2.76
N SER A 42 -0.40 -1.16 -3.67
CA SER A 42 -1.84 -1.43 -3.68
C SER A 42 -2.13 -2.91 -3.49
N HIS A 43 -2.92 -3.23 -2.46
CA HIS A 43 -3.50 -4.56 -2.32
C HIS A 43 -4.71 -4.68 -3.26
N TRP A 44 -4.50 -5.33 -4.39
CA TRP A 44 -5.51 -5.45 -5.45
C TRP A 44 -5.29 -6.70 -6.29
N THR A 45 -6.39 -7.20 -6.90
CA THR A 45 -6.46 -8.48 -7.62
C THR A 45 -5.37 -8.68 -8.71
N TRP A 46 -4.97 -7.60 -9.39
CA TRP A 46 -4.05 -7.67 -10.53
C TRP A 46 -2.59 -7.38 -10.16
N LEU A 47 -2.31 -7.26 -8.87
CA LEU A 47 -0.96 -6.97 -8.38
C LEU A 47 -0.47 -8.09 -7.47
N PRO A 48 0.84 -8.31 -7.39
CA PRO A 48 1.42 -9.24 -6.42
C PRO A 48 1.19 -8.72 -4.98
N PRO A 49 1.35 -9.56 -3.96
CA PRO A 49 1.26 -9.13 -2.57
C PRO A 49 2.08 -7.88 -2.27
N LEU A 50 1.63 -7.07 -1.31
CA LEU A 50 2.23 -5.76 -0.97
C LEU A 50 3.73 -5.85 -0.71
N LYS A 51 4.14 -6.84 0.09
CA LYS A 51 5.57 -7.09 0.37
C LYS A 51 6.36 -7.29 -0.92
N ARG A 52 5.87 -8.12 -1.85
CA ARG A 52 6.55 -8.36 -3.13
C ARG A 52 6.66 -7.09 -3.99
N GLN A 53 5.64 -6.20 -3.96
CA GLN A 53 5.73 -4.90 -4.63
C GLN A 53 6.84 -4.05 -4.01
N PHE A 54 6.95 -4.03 -2.69
CA PHE A 54 7.98 -3.29 -1.96
C PHE A 54 9.39 -3.88 -2.19
N ASP A 55 9.51 -5.21 -2.19
CA ASP A 55 10.76 -5.91 -2.49
C ASP A 55 11.27 -5.60 -3.92
N LYS A 56 10.36 -5.58 -4.92
CA LYS A 56 10.70 -5.19 -6.30
C LYS A 56 11.24 -3.75 -6.42
N ALA A 57 10.78 -2.83 -5.56
CA ALA A 57 11.31 -1.48 -5.44
C ALA A 57 12.60 -1.39 -4.59
N GLY A 58 13.18 -2.52 -4.22
CA GLY A 58 14.40 -2.60 -3.39
C GLY A 58 14.13 -2.22 -1.93
N ARG A 59 12.91 -2.37 -1.43
CA ARG A 59 12.45 -2.02 -0.06
C ARG A 59 12.74 -0.56 0.30
N ARG A 60 12.68 0.33 -0.69
CA ARG A 60 13.03 1.75 -0.54
C ARG A 60 11.81 2.66 -0.65
N VAL A 61 11.86 3.77 0.07
CA VAL A 61 10.90 4.87 -0.10
C VAL A 61 11.43 5.80 -1.19
N LEU A 62 10.85 5.70 -2.39
CA LEU A 62 11.30 6.43 -3.58
C LEU A 62 10.95 7.93 -3.56
N ASN A 63 9.93 8.30 -2.78
CA ASN A 63 9.43 9.68 -2.72
C ASN A 63 10.42 10.64 -2.06
N ALA A 64 10.75 11.75 -2.73
CA ALA A 64 11.67 12.76 -2.23
C ALA A 64 11.19 13.41 -0.90
N GLY A 65 9.87 13.50 -0.68
CA GLY A 65 9.28 13.98 0.58
C GLY A 65 9.20 12.94 1.68
N ARG A 66 9.86 11.78 1.51
CA ARG A 66 9.85 10.65 2.44
C ARG A 66 8.41 10.26 2.84
N ARG A 67 7.58 10.05 1.84
CA ARG A 67 6.19 9.59 2.01
C ARG A 67 6.01 8.25 1.31
N LEU A 68 5.29 7.35 1.97
CA LEU A 68 4.92 6.06 1.40
C LEU A 68 3.41 5.90 1.51
N VAL A 69 2.77 5.49 0.42
CA VAL A 69 1.32 5.29 0.35
C VAL A 69 1.02 3.81 0.14
N VAL A 70 0.20 3.25 1.01
CA VAL A 70 -0.34 1.88 0.90
C VAL A 70 -1.85 1.97 0.75
N ARG A 71 -2.41 1.26 -0.22
CA ARG A 71 -3.87 1.21 -0.46
C ARG A 71 -4.38 -0.22 -0.31
N LEU A 72 -5.31 -0.41 0.59
CA LEU A 72 -6.00 -1.69 0.81
C LEU A 72 -7.37 -1.62 0.13
N MET A 73 -7.51 -2.28 -1.02
CA MET A 73 -8.63 -2.09 -1.95
C MET A 73 -9.66 -3.21 -1.88
N THR A 74 -9.33 -4.36 -2.43
CA THR A 74 -10.18 -5.56 -2.49
C THR A 74 -9.32 -6.79 -2.20
N PRO A 75 -9.89 -7.87 -1.65
CA PRO A 75 -9.16 -9.12 -1.49
C PRO A 75 -8.59 -9.60 -2.84
N ALA A 76 -7.35 -10.09 -2.84
CA ALA A 76 -6.73 -10.65 -4.03
C ALA A 76 -7.59 -11.81 -4.58
N GLY A 77 -7.80 -11.83 -5.90
CA GLY A 77 -8.64 -12.84 -6.55
C GLY A 77 -10.14 -12.53 -6.54
N THR A 78 -10.59 -11.44 -5.90
CA THR A 78 -12.00 -11.07 -5.83
C THR A 78 -12.32 -9.91 -6.79
N ARG A 79 -13.42 -10.02 -7.53
CA ARG A 79 -13.90 -8.94 -8.40
C ARG A 79 -14.52 -7.81 -7.57
N TYR A 80 -14.54 -6.61 -8.15
CA TYR A 80 -15.07 -5.41 -7.48
C TYR A 80 -16.51 -5.61 -6.98
N GLU A 81 -17.40 -6.09 -7.86
CA GLU A 81 -18.82 -6.25 -7.59
C GLU A 81 -19.07 -7.28 -6.48
N GLU A 82 -18.32 -8.37 -6.51
CA GLU A 82 -18.36 -9.41 -5.48
C GLU A 82 -17.89 -8.87 -4.14
N ALA A 83 -16.74 -8.18 -4.12
CA ALA A 83 -16.21 -7.58 -2.91
C ALA A 83 -17.17 -6.52 -2.34
N TYR A 84 -17.82 -5.73 -3.20
CA TYR A 84 -18.83 -4.77 -2.78
C TYR A 84 -20.05 -5.46 -2.15
N ALA A 85 -20.62 -6.44 -2.86
CA ALA A 85 -21.81 -7.16 -2.39
C ALA A 85 -21.58 -7.87 -1.04
N ARG A 86 -20.39 -8.46 -0.87
CA ARG A 86 -20.01 -9.12 0.40
C ARG A 86 -19.77 -8.13 1.53
N ALA A 87 -19.18 -6.98 1.23
CA ALA A 87 -18.82 -5.97 2.23
C ALA A 87 -20.01 -5.11 2.68
N HIS A 88 -21.01 -4.91 1.80
CA HIS A 88 -22.19 -4.09 2.11
C HIS A 88 -23.01 -4.75 3.27
N PRO A 89 -23.52 -3.97 4.24
CA PRO A 89 -23.60 -2.50 4.32
C PRO A 89 -22.39 -1.79 4.94
N PHE A 90 -21.22 -2.43 5.05
CA PHE A 90 -19.97 -1.87 5.55
C PHE A 90 -19.96 -1.59 7.07
N ASP A 91 -20.77 -2.29 7.82
CA ASP A 91 -20.98 -2.09 9.26
C ASP A 91 -20.09 -2.98 10.16
N LYS A 92 -19.50 -4.03 9.59
CA LYS A 92 -18.68 -5.02 10.31
C LYS A 92 -17.57 -5.59 9.46
N LEU A 93 -16.64 -6.30 10.09
CA LEU A 93 -15.71 -7.18 9.37
C LEU A 93 -16.47 -8.41 8.86
N VAL A 94 -16.20 -8.76 7.59
CA VAL A 94 -16.81 -9.93 6.95
C VAL A 94 -15.84 -11.09 7.04
N GLU A 95 -16.30 -12.20 7.63
CA GLU A 95 -15.52 -13.41 7.80
C GLU A 95 -15.00 -13.93 6.44
N GLY A 96 -13.73 -14.35 6.40
CA GLY A 96 -13.07 -14.87 5.20
C GLY A 96 -12.80 -13.82 4.10
N MET A 97 -13.11 -12.53 4.33
CA MET A 97 -12.85 -11.46 3.38
C MET A 97 -11.54 -10.73 3.67
N LEU A 98 -11.26 -10.46 4.93
CA LEU A 98 -10.00 -9.85 5.34
C LEU A 98 -8.87 -10.88 5.23
N GLN A 99 -7.87 -10.58 4.40
CA GLN A 99 -6.73 -11.46 4.18
C GLN A 99 -5.62 -11.18 5.21
N PRO A 100 -5.24 -12.14 6.08
CA PRO A 100 -4.22 -11.93 7.13
C PRO A 100 -2.90 -11.42 6.56
N ARG A 101 -2.44 -11.97 5.43
CA ARG A 101 -1.21 -11.55 4.75
C ARG A 101 -1.22 -10.07 4.37
N MET A 102 -2.38 -9.51 4.01
CA MET A 102 -2.49 -8.08 3.71
C MET A 102 -2.14 -7.23 4.93
N ILE A 103 -2.60 -7.62 6.10
CA ILE A 103 -2.31 -6.94 7.37
C ILE A 103 -0.82 -7.06 7.71
N ASP A 104 -0.28 -8.28 7.68
CA ASP A 104 1.12 -8.55 8.02
C ASP A 104 2.10 -7.84 7.07
N ASP A 105 1.86 -7.91 5.76
CA ASP A 105 2.65 -7.19 4.75
C ASP A 105 2.60 -5.67 5.01
N THR A 106 1.43 -5.13 5.35
CA THR A 106 1.26 -3.69 5.62
C THR A 106 2.05 -3.27 6.85
N VAL A 107 1.97 -4.03 7.94
CA VAL A 107 2.74 -3.76 9.17
C VAL A 107 4.25 -3.83 8.92
N GLU A 108 4.73 -4.82 8.18
CA GLU A 108 6.14 -4.92 7.79
C GLU A 108 6.61 -3.71 6.98
N ILE A 109 5.80 -3.27 6.00
CA ILE A 109 6.08 -2.09 5.18
C ILE A 109 6.09 -0.82 6.04
N MET A 110 5.14 -0.68 6.97
CA MET A 110 5.10 0.47 7.89
C MET A 110 6.39 0.55 8.72
N LYS A 111 6.82 -0.56 9.33
CA LYS A 111 8.08 -0.61 10.09
C LYS A 111 9.29 -0.25 9.23
N ALA A 112 9.41 -0.85 8.05
CA ALA A 112 10.52 -0.58 7.14
C ALA A 112 10.55 0.87 6.64
N GLY A 113 9.38 1.47 6.36
CA GLY A 113 9.28 2.86 5.94
C GLY A 113 9.60 3.84 7.07
N ILE A 114 9.11 3.59 8.28
CA ILE A 114 9.42 4.41 9.46
C ILE A 114 10.92 4.34 9.78
N GLY A 115 11.53 3.16 9.70
CA GLY A 115 12.98 2.98 9.87
C GLY A 115 13.81 3.78 8.83
N GLN A 116 13.23 4.15 7.69
CA GLN A 116 13.82 5.05 6.70
C GLN A 116 13.45 6.53 6.93
N GLY A 117 12.79 6.87 8.04
CA GLY A 117 12.33 8.22 8.34
C GLY A 117 11.13 8.67 7.49
N ALA A 118 10.35 7.74 6.96
CA ALA A 118 9.21 8.08 6.12
C ALA A 118 7.91 8.22 6.92
N ARG A 119 7.03 9.09 6.40
CA ARG A 119 5.63 9.16 6.82
C ARG A 119 4.80 8.18 6.00
N ILE A 120 4.10 7.27 6.66
CA ILE A 120 3.30 6.25 6.01
C ILE A 120 1.82 6.65 6.00
N HIS A 121 1.21 6.58 4.84
CA HIS A 121 -0.23 6.80 4.64
C HIS A 121 -0.88 5.48 4.22
N VAL A 122 -1.71 4.91 5.09
CA VAL A 122 -2.47 3.70 4.77
C VAL A 122 -3.92 4.08 4.49
N ILE A 123 -4.36 3.86 3.26
CA ILE A 123 -5.72 4.17 2.79
C ILE A 123 -6.49 2.85 2.72
N VAL A 124 -7.48 2.71 3.59
CA VAL A 124 -8.28 1.48 3.69
C VAL A 124 -9.63 1.67 3.02
N ASN A 125 -10.01 0.71 2.17
CA ASN A 125 -11.33 0.65 1.58
C ASN A 125 -12.20 -0.37 2.32
N ASN A 126 -13.50 -0.09 2.44
CA ASN A 126 -14.46 -1.04 3.05
C ASN A 126 -14.43 -2.41 2.38
N ARG A 127 -14.22 -2.46 1.06
CA ARG A 127 -14.14 -3.73 0.31
C ARG A 127 -12.94 -4.60 0.66
N ALA A 128 -11.96 -4.09 1.40
CA ALA A 128 -10.82 -4.89 1.85
C ALA A 128 -11.19 -5.95 2.90
N GLY A 129 -12.32 -5.77 3.59
CA GLY A 129 -12.73 -6.71 4.63
C GLY A 129 -14.06 -6.35 5.32
N GLY A 130 -14.88 -5.45 4.74
CA GLY A 130 -16.22 -5.11 5.21
C GLY A 130 -16.34 -3.74 5.86
N ASN A 131 -15.37 -3.33 6.69
CA ASN A 131 -15.43 -2.05 7.41
C ASN A 131 -14.04 -1.43 7.54
N ALA A 132 -13.79 -0.33 6.82
CA ALA A 132 -12.47 0.32 6.80
C ALA A 132 -12.00 0.85 8.16
N PRO A 133 -12.83 1.52 8.99
CA PRO A 133 -12.46 1.92 10.34
C PRO A 133 -12.00 0.76 11.23
N LEU A 134 -12.69 -0.40 11.17
CA LEU A 134 -12.31 -1.58 11.96
C LEU A 134 -11.00 -2.18 11.46
N ILE A 135 -10.78 -2.23 10.14
CA ILE A 135 -9.51 -2.68 9.55
C ILE A 135 -8.36 -1.74 9.96
N ALA A 136 -8.58 -0.43 9.90
CA ALA A 136 -7.57 0.55 10.30
C ALA A 136 -7.20 0.41 11.79
N ARG A 137 -8.19 0.18 12.66
CA ARG A 137 -7.95 -0.08 14.09
C ARG A 137 -7.16 -1.37 14.30
N MET A 138 -7.51 -2.45 13.60
CA MET A 138 -6.76 -3.71 13.65
C MET A 138 -5.30 -3.53 13.22
N LEU A 139 -5.06 -2.79 12.12
CA LEU A 139 -3.71 -2.46 11.67
C LEU A 139 -2.92 -1.69 12.71
N ALA A 140 -3.54 -0.70 13.35
CA ALA A 140 -2.91 0.09 14.40
C ALA A 140 -2.50 -0.80 15.59
N SER A 141 -3.40 -1.67 16.07
CA SER A 141 -3.09 -2.62 17.14
C SER A 141 -1.94 -3.54 16.78
N ARG A 142 -1.98 -4.16 15.60
CA ARG A 142 -0.91 -5.06 15.12
C ARG A 142 0.43 -4.35 14.94
N PHE A 143 0.40 -3.09 14.51
CA PHE A 143 1.62 -2.29 14.39
C PHE A 143 2.23 -1.99 15.76
N LEU A 144 1.41 -1.60 16.75
CA LEU A 144 1.89 -1.33 18.12
C LEU A 144 2.47 -2.59 18.78
N GLU A 145 1.78 -3.72 18.73
CA GLU A 145 2.29 -5.02 19.20
C GLU A 145 3.66 -5.36 18.57
N ALA A 146 3.77 -5.16 17.26
CA ALA A 146 5.01 -5.43 16.54
C ALA A 146 6.13 -4.41 16.82
N ALA A 147 5.80 -3.19 17.26
CA ALA A 147 6.77 -2.17 17.65
C ALA A 147 7.32 -2.42 19.07
N GLU A 148 6.46 -2.78 20.02
CA GLU A 148 6.86 -3.11 21.41
C GLU A 148 7.81 -4.31 21.47
N GLY A 149 7.60 -5.33 20.59
CA GLY A 149 8.47 -6.51 20.53
C GLY A 149 9.89 -6.24 19.98
N VAL A 150 10.18 -5.05 19.48
CA VAL A 150 11.48 -4.69 18.87
C VAL A 150 12.14 -3.50 19.57
N GLY A 151 11.52 -2.91 20.61
CA GLY A 151 12.08 -1.79 21.36
C GLY A 151 12.25 -0.49 20.55
N LEU A 152 11.29 -0.20 19.67
CA LEU A 152 11.20 1.07 18.92
C LEU A 152 10.51 2.13 19.76
#